data_748c741812ec5e15d3bcdb73abdb0589
#
_entry.id   748c741812ec5e15d3bcdb73abdb0589
#
_cell.length_a   1.000
_cell.length_b   1.000
_cell.length_c   1.000
_cell.angle_alpha   90.00
_cell.angle_beta   90.00
_cell.angle_gamma   90.00
#
_symmetry.space_group_name_H-M   'P 1'
#
loop_
_entity.id
_entity.type
_entity.pdbx_description
1 polymer ?
#
loop_
_entity_poly.entity_id
_entity_poly.type
_entity_poly.pdbx_seq_one_letter_code
_entity_poly.pdbx_strand_id
1 'polypeptide(L)'
;LRGNEDPKQTTTWSTELTGPFDMKPLAAVVARVTAGAFGTIESLKGSIRAPEGWLVLDFVDGVMHLRRHGAPEAASTGIIVTGRFLNERGICAEFENYALRYSA
;
A
#
# COMPACT_ATOMS: atom_id res chain seq x y z
N LEU A 1 -17.38 8.40 26.03
CA LEU A 1 -17.13 8.29 25.49
C LEU A 1 -16.66 7.80 24.62
N ARG A 2 -16.72 7.78 24.06
CA ARG A 2 -16.23 7.34 23.17
C ARG A 2 -15.52 8.18 22.43
N GLY A 3 -14.83 9.11 22.62
CA GLY A 3 -14.13 10.09 21.86
C GLY A 3 -13.18 9.54 20.82
N ASN A 4 -12.80 8.32 20.96
CA ASN A 4 -11.92 7.69 19.99
C ASN A 4 -12.63 7.30 18.70
N GLU A 5 -13.91 7.63 18.59
CA GLU A 5 -14.65 7.39 17.36
C GLU A 5 -14.75 8.63 16.47
N ASP A 6 -13.88 9.59 16.72
CA ASP A 6 -13.86 10.81 15.92
C ASP A 6 -13.58 10.47 14.46
N PRO A 7 -14.50 10.76 13.53
CA PRO A 7 -14.29 10.43 12.12
C PRO A 7 -13.15 11.21 11.47
N LYS A 8 -12.69 12.29 12.10
CA LYS A 8 -11.56 13.03 11.58
C LYS A 8 -10.23 12.49 12.05
N GLN A 9 -10.28 11.51 12.92
CA GLN A 9 -9.06 10.96 13.50
C GLN A 9 -8.32 10.09 12.48
N THR A 10 -7.03 10.33 12.38
CA THR A 10 -6.17 9.55 11.50
C THR A 10 -5.82 8.23 12.16
N THR A 11 -5.85 7.17 11.38
CA THR A 11 -5.43 5.85 11.85
C THR A 11 -4.27 5.37 10.99
N THR A 12 -3.44 4.51 11.60
CA THR A 12 -2.33 3.88 10.90
C THR A 12 -2.52 2.38 10.95
N TRP A 13 -2.34 1.74 9.80
CA TRP A 13 -2.57 0.32 9.65
C TRP A 13 -1.47 -0.25 8.77
N SER A 14 -1.00 -1.44 9.10
CA SER A 14 0.03 -2.10 8.30
C SER A 14 -0.36 -3.54 8.03
N THR A 15 0.12 -4.05 6.92
CA THR A 15 -0.13 -5.44 6.56
C THR A 15 1.02 -5.95 5.71
N GLU A 16 1.21 -7.26 5.76
CA GLU A 16 2.15 -7.90 4.85
C GLU A 16 1.42 -8.24 3.55
N LEU A 17 2.17 -8.22 2.47
CA LEU A 17 1.62 -8.50 1.15
C LEU A 17 2.29 -9.73 0.58
N THR A 18 1.55 -10.48 -0.22
CA THR A 18 2.09 -11.61 -0.94
C THR A 18 2.65 -11.10 -2.27
N GLY A 19 3.96 -11.09 -2.38
CA GLY A 19 4.61 -10.71 -3.62
C GLY A 19 4.99 -11.94 -4.41
N PRO A 20 5.72 -11.75 -5.51
CA PRO A 20 6.27 -10.47 -5.97
C PRO A 20 5.31 -9.65 -6.80
N PHE A 21 5.62 -8.36 -6.89
CA PHE A 21 4.87 -7.42 -7.72
C PHE A 21 5.82 -6.79 -8.73
N ASP A 22 5.34 -6.59 -9.95
CA ASP A 22 6.06 -5.77 -10.92
C ASP A 22 5.71 -4.31 -10.71
N MET A 23 6.57 -3.43 -11.24
CA MET A 23 6.42 -2.01 -11.01
C MET A 23 5.11 -1.47 -11.60
N LYS A 24 4.78 -1.85 -12.84
CA LYS A 24 3.57 -1.33 -13.48
C LYS A 24 2.29 -1.75 -12.77
N PRO A 25 2.09 -3.03 -12.48
CA PRO A 25 0.90 -3.43 -11.72
C PRO A 25 0.86 -2.78 -10.34
N LEU A 26 2.01 -2.64 -9.69
CA LEU A 26 2.03 -2.01 -8.38
C LEU A 26 1.62 -0.55 -8.47
N ALA A 27 2.13 0.18 -9.44
CA ALA A 27 1.74 1.58 -9.63
C ALA A 27 0.24 1.69 -9.89
N ALA A 28 -0.30 0.76 -10.68
CA ALA A 28 -1.73 0.78 -10.99
C ALA A 28 -2.59 0.53 -9.76
N VAL A 29 -2.21 -0.44 -8.92
CA VAL A 29 -3.03 -0.75 -7.75
C VAL A 29 -2.92 0.37 -6.72
N VAL A 30 -1.76 1.00 -6.58
CA VAL A 30 -1.60 2.13 -5.68
C VAL A 30 -2.48 3.29 -6.14
N ALA A 31 -2.51 3.56 -7.45
CA ALA A 31 -3.36 4.62 -7.98
C ALA A 31 -4.83 4.34 -7.67
N ARG A 32 -5.29 3.10 -7.79
CA ARG A 32 -6.68 2.75 -7.46
C ARG A 32 -6.96 2.89 -5.98
N VAL A 33 -6.05 2.42 -5.15
CA VAL A 33 -6.25 2.45 -3.70
C VAL A 33 -6.29 3.88 -3.18
N THR A 34 -5.47 4.75 -3.75
CA THR A 34 -5.37 6.13 -3.28
C THR A 34 -6.36 7.06 -3.95
N ALA A 35 -7.22 6.55 -4.84
CA ALA A 35 -8.18 7.39 -5.54
C ALA A 35 -9.38 7.79 -4.68
N GLY A 36 -9.53 7.20 -3.49
CA GLY A 36 -10.59 7.58 -2.57
C GLY A 36 -11.64 6.52 -2.30
N ALA A 37 -11.64 5.43 -3.06
CA ALA A 37 -12.65 4.39 -2.90
C ALA A 37 -12.49 3.62 -1.58
N PHE A 38 -11.30 3.64 -1.00
CA PHE A 38 -11.01 2.86 0.20
C PHE A 38 -10.71 3.76 1.40
N GLY A 39 -11.13 5.00 1.33
CA GLY A 39 -10.90 5.96 2.39
C GLY A 39 -9.97 7.07 1.93
N THR A 40 -9.70 7.99 2.84
CA THR A 40 -8.80 9.09 2.56
C THR A 40 -7.39 8.67 2.96
N ILE A 41 -6.54 8.39 1.97
CA ILE A 41 -5.18 7.92 2.22
C ILE A 41 -4.25 9.14 2.29
N GLU A 42 -3.65 9.36 3.44
CA GLU A 42 -2.70 10.46 3.61
C GLU A 42 -1.29 10.02 3.28
N SER A 43 -0.94 8.79 3.64
CA SER A 43 0.34 8.24 3.25
C SER A 43 0.24 6.73 3.09
N LEU A 44 1.04 6.20 2.20
CA LEU A 44 1.12 4.77 1.98
C LEU A 44 2.57 4.46 1.63
N LYS A 45 3.23 3.70 2.48
CA LYS A 45 4.65 3.43 2.33
C LYS A 45 4.90 1.95 2.45
N GLY A 46 5.93 1.47 1.76
CA GLY A 46 6.26 0.08 1.90
C GLY A 46 7.47 -0.35 1.13
N SER A 47 7.90 -1.56 1.43
CA SER A 47 8.94 -2.26 0.68
C SER A 47 8.28 -3.48 0.09
N ILE A 48 8.29 -3.56 -1.23
CA ILE A 48 7.52 -4.56 -1.96
C ILE A 48 8.47 -5.43 -2.74
N ARG A 49 8.35 -6.72 -2.54
CA ARG A 49 9.21 -7.66 -3.25
C ARG A 49 8.82 -7.71 -4.72
N ALA A 50 9.84 -7.61 -5.59
CA ALA A 50 9.66 -7.68 -7.03
C ALA A 50 10.47 -8.84 -7.58
N PRO A 51 10.23 -9.28 -8.83
CA PRO A 51 10.99 -10.40 -9.39
C PRO A 51 12.49 -10.16 -9.42
N GLU A 52 12.90 -8.90 -9.57
CA GLU A 52 14.33 -8.59 -9.70
C GLU A 52 14.85 -7.74 -8.55
N GLY A 53 14.27 -7.91 -7.36
CA GLY A 53 14.73 -7.18 -6.18
C GLY A 53 13.57 -6.63 -5.41
N TRP A 54 13.64 -5.33 -5.09
CA TRP A 54 12.64 -4.71 -4.25
C TRP A 54 12.20 -3.39 -4.86
N LEU A 55 10.96 -3.03 -4.56
CA LEU A 55 10.42 -1.72 -4.92
C LEU A 55 10.11 -0.98 -3.63
N VAL A 56 10.54 0.27 -3.55
CA VAL A 56 10.25 1.12 -2.41
C VAL A 56 9.15 2.09 -2.83
N LEU A 57 8.04 2.03 -2.09
CA LEU A 57 6.85 2.79 -2.40
C LEU A 57 6.66 3.87 -1.34
N ASP A 58 6.43 5.10 -1.79
CA ASP A 58 6.23 6.22 -0.89
C ASP A 58 5.17 7.13 -1.51
N PHE A 59 3.98 7.14 -0.91
CA PHE A 59 2.89 8.02 -1.33
C PHE A 59 2.57 8.94 -0.17
N VAL A 60 2.72 10.24 -0.39
CA VAL A 60 2.45 11.26 0.62
C VAL A 60 1.81 12.46 -0.08
N ASP A 61 0.72 12.96 0.50
CA ASP A 61 0.06 14.18 0.03
C ASP A 61 -0.26 14.14 -1.46
N GLY A 62 -0.72 12.99 -1.94
CA GLY A 62 -1.13 12.84 -3.32
C GLY A 62 -0.01 12.60 -4.30
N VAL A 63 1.23 12.48 -3.84
CA VAL A 63 2.38 12.27 -4.71
C VAL A 63 2.97 10.88 -4.45
N MET A 64 3.08 10.10 -5.49
CA MET A 64 3.62 8.75 -5.40
C MET A 64 5.04 8.71 -5.95
N HIS A 65 5.94 8.14 -5.18
CA HIS A 65 7.29 7.82 -5.60
C HIS A 65 7.47 6.31 -5.53
N LEU A 66 7.96 5.73 -6.61
CA LEU A 66 8.16 4.30 -6.69
C LEU A 66 9.52 4.08 -7.34
N ARG A 67 10.43 3.42 -6.63
CA ARG A 67 11.79 3.22 -7.13
C ARG A 67 12.28 1.82 -6.81
N ARG A 68 13.23 1.38 -7.59
CA ARG A 68 13.86 0.08 -7.37
C ARG A 68 14.94 0.20 -6.31
N HIS A 69 15.10 -0.87 -5.55
CA HIS A 69 16.11 -0.93 -4.52
C HIS A 69 16.71 -2.33 -4.51
N GLY A 70 17.98 -2.41 -4.22
CA GLY A 70 18.66 -3.70 -4.24
C GLY A 70 18.12 -4.66 -3.22
N ALA A 71 18.24 -4.29 -1.94
CA ALA A 71 17.75 -5.13 -0.86
C ALA A 71 17.55 -4.27 0.37
N PRO A 72 16.32 -4.17 0.88
CA PRO A 72 16.10 -3.47 2.13
C PRO A 72 16.61 -4.30 3.31
N GLU A 73 16.85 -3.65 4.42
CA GLU A 73 17.28 -4.37 5.61
C GLU A 73 16.20 -5.29 6.11
N ALA A 74 14.97 -4.84 6.07
CA ALA A 74 13.84 -5.68 6.45
C ALA A 74 13.45 -6.54 5.25
N ALA A 75 13.30 -7.83 5.49
CA ALA A 75 13.07 -8.77 4.41
C ALA A 75 11.60 -9.06 4.17
N SER A 76 10.69 -8.31 4.74
CA SER A 76 9.27 -8.58 4.58
C SER A 76 8.63 -7.62 3.57
N THR A 77 7.73 -8.16 2.77
CA THR A 77 6.94 -7.39 1.82
C THR A 77 5.70 -6.87 2.53
N GLY A 78 5.54 -5.55 2.58
CA GLY A 78 4.40 -5.00 3.28
C GLY A 78 4.23 -3.52 3.06
N ILE A 79 3.07 -3.01 3.52
CA ILE A 79 2.75 -1.60 3.41
C ILE A 79 2.27 -1.08 4.76
N ILE A 80 2.45 0.22 4.95
CA ILE A 80 1.91 0.95 6.08
C ILE A 80 1.05 2.08 5.52
N VAL A 81 -0.21 2.11 5.92
CA VAL A 81 -1.18 3.08 5.40
C VAL A 81 -1.65 3.95 6.55
N THR A 82 -1.63 5.26 6.32
CA THR A 82 -2.14 6.23 7.27
C THR A 82 -3.23 7.04 6.60
N GLY A 83 -4.36 7.20 7.27
CA GLY A 83 -5.46 7.95 6.70
C GLY A 83 -6.70 7.88 7.55
N ARG A 84 -7.85 8.21 6.92
CA ARG A 84 -9.13 8.28 7.59
C ARG A 84 -10.15 7.43 6.85
N PHE A 85 -11.04 6.79 7.61
CA PHE A 85 -12.10 5.96 7.05
C PHE A 85 -11.52 4.84 6.18
N LEU A 86 -10.43 4.23 6.63
CA LEU A 86 -9.73 3.23 5.83
C LEU A 86 -10.54 1.94 5.73
N ASN A 87 -10.71 1.46 4.51
CA ASN A 87 -11.27 0.14 4.26
C ASN A 87 -10.12 -0.84 4.10
N GLU A 88 -9.62 -1.34 5.24
CA GLU A 88 -8.43 -2.17 5.26
C GLU A 88 -8.60 -3.44 4.43
N ARG A 89 -9.76 -4.08 4.57
CA ARG A 89 -10.03 -5.30 3.84
C ARG A 89 -10.06 -5.07 2.33
N GLY A 90 -10.65 -3.95 1.91
CA GLY A 90 -10.69 -3.60 0.50
C GLY A 90 -9.32 -3.30 -0.07
N ILE A 91 -8.48 -2.62 0.72
CA ILE A 91 -7.12 -2.31 0.29
C ILE A 91 -6.33 -3.61 0.11
N CYS A 92 -6.40 -4.52 1.07
CA CYS A 92 -5.73 -5.81 0.96
C CYS A 92 -6.19 -6.57 -0.27
N ALA A 93 -7.50 -6.59 -0.52
CA ALA A 93 -8.06 -7.33 -1.63
C ALA A 93 -7.56 -6.79 -2.97
N GLU A 94 -7.44 -5.46 -3.08
CA GLU A 94 -6.94 -4.87 -4.32
C GLU A 94 -5.50 -5.32 -4.60
N PHE A 95 -4.64 -5.27 -3.59
CA PHE A 95 -3.26 -5.71 -3.78
C PHE A 95 -3.20 -7.19 -4.13
N GLU A 96 -3.95 -8.02 -3.45
CA GLU A 96 -3.94 -9.45 -3.72
C GLU A 96 -4.48 -9.79 -5.10
N ASN A 97 -5.53 -9.09 -5.53
CA ASN A 97 -6.07 -9.31 -6.85
C ASN A 97 -5.06 -9.00 -7.94
N TYR A 98 -4.29 -7.92 -7.75
CA TYR A 98 -3.26 -7.57 -8.74
C TYR A 98 -2.11 -8.57 -8.73
N ALA A 99 -1.73 -9.06 -7.55
CA ALA A 99 -0.68 -10.07 -7.48
C ALA A 99 -1.09 -11.33 -8.23
N LEU A 100 -2.32 -11.79 -8.01
CA LEU A 100 -2.82 -12.98 -8.70
C LEU A 100 -2.91 -12.77 -10.20
N ARG A 101 -3.37 -11.59 -10.62
CA ARG A 101 -3.58 -11.30 -12.03
C ARG A 101 -2.27 -11.27 -12.81
N TYR A 102 -1.19 -10.84 -12.19
CA TYR A 102 0.07 -10.63 -12.90
C TYR A 102 1.18 -11.59 -12.48
N SER A 103 0.85 -12.62 -11.74
CA SER A 103 1.85 -13.55 -11.26
C SER A 103 1.99 -14.81 -12.11
N ALA A 104 1.27 -14.90 -13.17
CA ALA A 104 1.23 -16.11 -14.01
C ALA A 104 2.56 -16.44 -14.68
#